data_5320879e6ef92d9f5120b92776ccbfc6
#
_entry.id   5320879e6ef92d9f5120b92776ccbfc6
#
_cell.length_a   1.000
_cell.length_b   1.000
_cell.length_c   1.000
_cell.angle_alpha   90.00
_cell.angle_beta   90.00
_cell.angle_gamma   90.00
#
_symmetry.space_group_name_H-M   'P 1'
#
loop_
_entity.id
_entity.type
_entity.pdbx_description
1 polymer ?
#
loop_
_entity_poly.entity_id
_entity_poly.type
_entity_poly.pdbx_seq_one_letter_code
_entity_poly.pdbx_strand_id
1 'polypeptide(L)'
;MILAHVTATEIYRKKYQEKQGGKIGIVLHIYWHEPLRDIPADSVAAQQALGFIAAWFMDPIMFGEHQPEMQQIVGIRLTSFSAEDKRKLANKLDFIGINHYSTLYAKDCLLAPCNYHDDLLKIHLLMELERKMEFLSESP
;
A
#
# COMPACT_ATOMS: atom_id res chain seq x y z
N MET A 1 -10.80 0.49 -2.47
CA MET A 1 -10.02 1.11 -3.55
C MET A 1 -9.49 0.06 -4.55
N ILE A 2 -8.71 -0.94 -4.13
CA ILE A 2 -8.12 -1.97 -5.03
C ILE A 2 -9.19 -2.67 -5.87
N LEU A 3 -10.24 -3.20 -5.25
CA LEU A 3 -11.32 -3.90 -5.96
C LEU A 3 -12.08 -3.01 -6.96
N ALA A 4 -12.29 -1.74 -6.62
CA ALA A 4 -12.89 -0.78 -7.55
C ALA A 4 -12.00 -0.56 -8.79
N HIS A 5 -10.67 -0.43 -8.58
CA HIS A 5 -9.72 -0.28 -9.67
C HIS A 5 -9.73 -1.51 -10.60
N VAL A 6 -9.63 -2.73 -10.04
CA VAL A 6 -9.59 -3.93 -10.88
C VAL A 6 -10.91 -4.20 -11.60
N THR A 7 -12.05 -3.84 -10.98
CA THR A 7 -13.34 -3.90 -11.63
C THR A 7 -13.45 -2.92 -12.81
N ALA A 8 -12.98 -1.69 -12.62
CA ALA A 8 -12.90 -0.70 -13.70
C ALA A 8 -11.97 -1.17 -14.83
N THR A 9 -10.83 -1.75 -14.50
CA THR A 9 -9.89 -2.33 -15.46
C THR A 9 -10.54 -3.45 -16.27
N GLU A 10 -11.26 -4.35 -15.61
CA GLU A 10 -11.98 -5.44 -16.29
C GLU A 10 -13.04 -4.91 -17.26
N ILE A 11 -13.84 -3.92 -16.82
CA ILE A 11 -14.86 -3.30 -17.67
C ILE A 11 -14.22 -2.61 -18.87
N TYR A 12 -13.15 -1.84 -18.64
CA TYR A 12 -12.44 -1.13 -19.72
C TYR A 12 -11.92 -2.12 -20.75
N ARG A 13 -11.21 -3.17 -20.32
CA ARG A 13 -10.62 -4.18 -21.22
C ARG A 13 -11.69 -4.91 -22.04
N LYS A 14 -12.79 -5.27 -21.41
CA LYS A 14 -13.87 -6.02 -22.08
C LYS A 14 -14.72 -5.18 -23.05
N LYS A 15 -14.94 -3.90 -22.73
CA LYS A 15 -15.93 -3.10 -23.45
C LYS A 15 -15.33 -2.01 -24.34
N TYR A 16 -14.18 -1.48 -23.98
CA TYR A 16 -13.68 -0.24 -24.55
C TYR A 16 -12.30 -0.36 -25.18
N GLN A 17 -11.40 -1.17 -24.62
CA GLN A 17 -9.99 -1.19 -25.01
C GLN A 17 -9.80 -1.52 -26.49
N GLU A 18 -10.52 -2.49 -27.04
CA GLU A 18 -10.43 -2.87 -28.44
C GLU A 18 -10.76 -1.69 -29.39
N LYS A 19 -11.77 -0.90 -29.01
CA LYS A 19 -12.23 0.24 -29.83
C LYS A 19 -11.36 1.48 -29.64
N GLN A 20 -10.82 1.69 -28.44
CA GLN A 20 -10.10 2.91 -28.08
C GLN A 20 -8.59 2.76 -28.21
N GLY A 21 -8.04 1.54 -28.18
CA GLY A 21 -6.60 1.28 -28.24
C GLY A 21 -5.78 1.86 -27.08
N GLY A 22 -6.47 2.23 -25.98
CA GLY A 22 -5.84 2.89 -24.83
C GLY A 22 -5.14 1.91 -23.89
N LYS A 23 -4.40 2.46 -22.94
CA LYS A 23 -3.72 1.74 -21.86
C LYS A 23 -4.38 2.07 -20.52
N ILE A 24 -4.37 1.12 -19.58
CA ILE A 24 -4.90 1.31 -18.24
C ILE A 24 -3.85 0.92 -17.21
N GLY A 25 -3.68 1.77 -16.20
CA GLY A 25 -2.76 1.57 -15.11
C GLY A 25 -3.28 2.16 -13.82
N ILE A 26 -2.48 2.11 -12.78
CA ILE A 26 -2.76 2.72 -11.49
C ILE A 26 -1.69 3.76 -11.18
N VAL A 27 -2.11 4.85 -10.55
CA VAL A 27 -1.19 5.86 -10.02
C VAL A 27 -1.28 5.83 -8.51
N LEU A 28 -0.14 5.65 -7.85
CA LEU A 28 0.00 5.61 -6.40
C LEU A 28 0.74 6.84 -5.91
N HIS A 29 0.26 7.42 -4.82
CA HIS A 29 1.02 8.41 -4.08
C HIS A 29 1.84 7.68 -3.02
N ILE A 30 3.15 7.85 -3.06
CA ILE A 30 4.07 7.25 -2.11
C ILE A 30 5.04 8.30 -1.54
N TYR A 31 5.41 8.12 -0.29
CA TYR A 31 6.56 8.78 0.32
C TYR A 31 7.73 7.80 0.33
N TRP A 32 8.89 8.25 -0.16
CA TRP A 32 10.10 7.48 0.02
C TRP A 32 10.60 7.61 1.46
N HIS A 33 11.17 6.56 2.00
CA HIS A 33 11.68 6.53 3.35
C HIS A 33 13.16 6.18 3.36
N GLU A 34 13.95 7.02 4.03
CA GLU A 34 15.36 6.80 4.28
C GLU A 34 15.58 6.55 5.78
N PRO A 35 16.57 5.75 6.17
CA PRO A 35 16.91 5.61 7.58
C PRO A 35 17.41 6.93 8.14
N LEU A 36 16.92 7.32 9.33
CA LEU A 36 17.38 8.55 10.00
C LEU A 36 18.85 8.44 10.44
N ARG A 37 19.29 7.24 10.84
CA ARG A 37 20.66 6.93 11.25
C ARG A 37 21.15 5.76 10.41
N ASP A 38 22.44 5.74 10.13
CA ASP A 38 23.08 4.61 9.44
C ASP A 38 23.28 3.41 10.40
N ILE A 39 22.14 2.82 10.81
CA ILE A 39 22.08 1.63 11.65
C ILE A 39 21.04 0.65 11.10
N PRO A 40 21.24 -0.67 11.27
CA PRO A 40 20.32 -1.67 10.73
C PRO A 40 18.86 -1.50 11.16
N ALA A 41 18.62 -1.09 12.41
CA ALA A 41 17.26 -0.91 12.94
C ALA A 41 16.48 0.20 12.18
N ASP A 42 17.12 1.33 11.88
CA ASP A 42 16.48 2.41 11.13
C ASP A 42 16.28 2.03 9.66
N SER A 43 17.18 1.23 9.09
CA SER A 43 17.01 0.69 7.74
C SER A 43 15.81 -0.24 7.63
N VAL A 44 15.60 -1.10 8.63
CA VAL A 44 14.41 -1.95 8.72
C VAL A 44 13.15 -1.10 8.88
N ALA A 45 13.17 -0.07 9.74
CA ALA A 45 12.04 0.84 9.92
C ALA A 45 11.67 1.57 8.62
N ALA A 46 12.65 2.03 7.84
CA ALA A 46 12.42 2.68 6.55
C ALA A 46 11.80 1.71 5.53
N GLN A 47 12.27 0.48 5.46
CA GLN A 47 11.71 -0.55 4.59
C GLN A 47 10.27 -0.90 4.97
N GLN A 48 9.98 -1.05 6.26
CA GLN A 48 8.64 -1.31 6.75
C GLN A 48 7.68 -0.16 6.42
N ALA A 49 8.09 1.09 6.64
CA ALA A 49 7.30 2.26 6.31
C ALA A 49 6.96 2.32 4.81
N LEU A 50 7.95 2.07 3.95
CA LEU A 50 7.74 2.00 2.50
C LEU A 50 6.82 0.84 2.12
N GLY A 51 7.00 -0.33 2.74
CA GLY A 51 6.15 -1.50 2.56
C GLY A 51 4.68 -1.18 2.88
N PHE A 52 4.41 -0.54 4.00
CA PHE A 52 3.03 -0.17 4.38
C PHE A 52 2.38 0.84 3.43
N ILE A 53 3.14 1.76 2.85
CA ILE A 53 2.58 2.79 1.97
C ILE A 53 2.43 2.28 0.53
N ALA A 54 3.48 1.69 -0.03
CA ALA A 54 3.49 1.27 -1.42
C ALA A 54 2.89 -0.14 -1.62
N ALA A 55 3.36 -1.10 -0.84
CA ALA A 55 3.00 -2.49 -1.03
C ALA A 55 1.57 -2.81 -0.59
N TRP A 56 0.95 -1.99 0.28
CA TRP A 56 -0.48 -2.09 0.59
C TRP A 56 -1.36 -2.17 -0.66
N PHE A 57 -1.02 -1.39 -1.68
CA PHE A 57 -1.76 -1.35 -2.94
C PHE A 57 -1.11 -2.20 -4.03
N MET A 58 0.22 -2.20 -4.11
CA MET A 58 0.91 -2.86 -5.20
C MET A 58 0.86 -4.38 -5.10
N ASP A 59 1.08 -4.94 -3.92
CA ASP A 59 1.16 -6.38 -3.78
C ASP A 59 -0.13 -7.11 -4.14
N PRO A 60 -1.32 -6.67 -3.68
CA PRO A 60 -2.55 -7.27 -4.14
C PRO A 60 -2.74 -7.19 -5.65
N ILE A 61 -2.36 -6.08 -6.27
CA ILE A 61 -2.51 -5.88 -7.72
C ILE A 61 -1.50 -6.74 -8.51
N MET A 62 -0.29 -6.89 -8.00
CA MET A 62 0.77 -7.63 -8.68
C MET A 62 0.75 -9.12 -8.40
N PHE A 63 0.44 -9.50 -7.16
CA PHE A 63 0.56 -10.88 -6.66
C PHE A 63 -0.78 -11.48 -6.22
N GLY A 64 -1.84 -10.68 -6.12
CA GLY A 64 -3.17 -11.13 -5.68
C GLY A 64 -3.32 -11.29 -4.16
N GLU A 65 -2.33 -10.90 -3.39
CA GLU A 65 -2.30 -11.06 -1.93
C GLU A 65 -1.55 -9.89 -1.27
N HIS A 66 -1.89 -9.59 -0.03
CA HIS A 66 -1.10 -8.67 0.80
C HIS A 66 0.17 -9.35 1.31
N GLN A 67 1.20 -8.56 1.60
CA GLN A 67 2.45 -9.05 2.20
C GLN A 67 2.19 -9.82 3.51
N PRO A 68 2.97 -10.87 3.79
CA PRO A 68 2.86 -11.64 5.04
C PRO A 68 3.01 -10.76 6.29
N GLU A 69 3.90 -9.80 6.29
CA GLU A 69 4.13 -8.86 7.40
C GLU A 69 2.87 -8.03 7.67
N MET A 70 2.20 -7.56 6.62
CA MET A 70 0.96 -6.81 6.72
C MET A 70 -0.17 -7.71 7.28
N GLN A 71 -0.25 -8.95 6.80
CA GLN A 71 -1.22 -9.92 7.32
C GLN A 71 -1.01 -10.21 8.80
N GLN A 72 0.25 -10.29 9.26
CA GLN A 72 0.58 -10.49 10.67
C GLN A 72 0.20 -9.29 11.54
N ILE A 73 0.46 -8.06 11.08
CA ILE A 73 0.22 -6.84 11.86
C ILE A 73 -1.27 -6.50 11.91
N VAL A 74 -1.97 -6.56 10.78
CA VAL A 74 -3.39 -6.18 10.68
C VAL A 74 -4.30 -7.35 11.09
N GLY A 75 -3.85 -8.59 10.91
CA GLY A 75 -4.58 -9.79 11.31
C GLY A 75 -5.94 -9.94 10.62
N ILE A 76 -6.93 -10.35 11.39
CA ILE A 76 -8.29 -10.63 10.92
C ILE A 76 -9.02 -9.41 10.34
N ARG A 77 -8.53 -8.21 10.61
CA ARG A 77 -9.09 -6.97 10.06
C ARG A 77 -8.67 -6.70 8.60
N LEU A 78 -7.64 -7.38 8.14
CA LEU A 78 -7.24 -7.30 6.74
C LEU A 78 -8.19 -8.15 5.89
N THR A 79 -8.90 -7.50 4.97
CA THR A 79 -9.82 -8.19 4.08
C THR A 79 -9.05 -9.14 3.15
N SER A 80 -9.40 -10.42 3.18
CA SER A 80 -8.88 -11.40 2.23
C SER A 80 -9.61 -11.28 0.89
N PHE A 81 -8.86 -11.51 -0.19
CA PHE A 81 -9.43 -11.51 -1.54
C PHE A 81 -10.10 -12.85 -1.83
N SER A 82 -11.33 -12.82 -2.33
CA SER A 82 -12.03 -14.00 -2.83
C SER A 82 -11.33 -14.57 -4.08
N ALA A 83 -11.66 -15.79 -4.46
CA ALA A 83 -11.14 -16.38 -5.72
C ALA A 83 -11.50 -15.53 -6.94
N GLU A 84 -12.68 -14.87 -6.93
CA GLU A 84 -13.09 -13.95 -7.98
C GLU A 84 -12.26 -12.67 -7.98
N ASP A 85 -12.00 -12.11 -6.80
CA ASP A 85 -11.14 -10.91 -6.67
C ASP A 85 -9.72 -11.20 -7.16
N LYS A 86 -9.14 -12.33 -6.76
CA LYS A 86 -7.82 -12.78 -7.23
C LYS A 86 -7.77 -12.93 -8.75
N ARG A 87 -8.84 -13.45 -9.35
CA ARG A 87 -8.95 -13.53 -10.81
C ARG A 87 -8.99 -12.15 -11.47
N LYS A 88 -9.70 -11.19 -10.87
CA LYS A 88 -9.71 -9.80 -11.37
C LYS A 88 -8.37 -9.12 -11.19
N LEU A 89 -7.69 -9.34 -10.06
CA LEU A 89 -6.34 -8.83 -9.77
C LEU A 89 -5.29 -9.36 -10.75
N ALA A 90 -5.46 -10.58 -11.26
CA ALA A 90 -4.56 -11.15 -12.27
C ALA A 90 -4.61 -10.42 -13.64
N ASN A 91 -5.54 -9.49 -13.84
CA ASN A 91 -5.56 -8.61 -15.01
C ASN A 91 -4.41 -7.62 -14.93
N LYS A 92 -3.33 -7.90 -15.67
CA LYS A 92 -2.11 -7.09 -15.66
C LYS A 92 -2.39 -5.63 -16.03
N LEU A 93 -1.78 -4.72 -15.31
CA LEU A 93 -1.74 -3.31 -15.65
C LEU A 93 -0.79 -3.07 -16.84
N ASP A 94 -1.10 -2.07 -17.63
CA ASP A 94 -0.22 -1.64 -18.75
C ASP A 94 0.89 -0.72 -18.25
N PHE A 95 0.68 -0.03 -17.11
CA PHE A 95 1.68 0.80 -16.45
C PHE A 95 1.34 1.01 -14.96
N ILE A 96 2.35 1.41 -14.19
CA ILE A 96 2.23 1.94 -12.83
C ILE A 96 2.82 3.34 -12.84
N GLY A 97 2.05 4.31 -12.39
CA GLY A 97 2.49 5.67 -12.13
C GLY A 97 2.79 5.88 -10.65
N ILE A 98 3.78 6.69 -10.35
CA ILE A 98 4.17 7.02 -8.99
C ILE A 98 4.17 8.54 -8.83
N ASN A 99 3.36 9.03 -7.88
CA ASN A 99 3.43 10.39 -7.39
C ASN A 99 4.34 10.41 -6.16
N HIS A 100 5.55 10.91 -6.35
CA HIS A 100 6.54 11.04 -5.30
C HIS A 100 7.03 12.50 -5.26
N TYR A 101 6.87 13.14 -4.11
CA TYR A 101 7.20 14.56 -3.95
C TYR A 101 8.26 14.83 -2.87
N SER A 102 8.38 13.93 -1.90
CA SER A 102 9.27 14.13 -0.76
C SER A 102 9.74 12.81 -0.17
N THR A 103 10.91 12.86 0.42
CA THR A 103 11.51 11.77 1.20
C THR A 103 11.34 12.08 2.69
N LEU A 104 10.96 11.09 3.46
CA LEU A 104 10.83 11.15 4.91
C LEU A 104 11.92 10.28 5.55
N TYR A 105 12.37 10.68 6.73
CA TYR A 105 13.29 9.86 7.51
C TYR A 105 12.53 8.96 8.48
N ALA A 106 12.89 7.69 8.52
CA ALA A 106 12.34 6.71 9.43
C ALA A 106 13.35 6.35 10.52
N LYS A 107 12.87 6.21 11.76
CA LYS A 107 13.65 5.81 12.92
C LYS A 107 12.98 4.63 13.60
N ASP A 108 13.76 3.64 14.00
CA ASP A 108 13.24 2.57 14.86
C ASP A 108 12.95 3.10 16.26
N CYS A 109 11.72 2.88 16.73
CA CYS A 109 11.24 3.30 18.05
C CYS A 109 11.07 2.13 19.03
N LEU A 110 11.40 0.92 18.64
CA LEU A 110 11.34 -0.26 19.51
C LEU A 110 12.53 -0.30 20.47
N LEU A 111 13.71 0.10 19.98
CA LEU A 111 14.95 0.07 20.75
C LEU A 111 15.28 1.40 21.44
N ALA A 112 14.71 2.50 20.97
CA ALA A 112 14.90 3.82 21.54
C ALA A 112 13.58 4.60 21.50
N PRO A 113 13.01 4.98 22.66
CA PRO A 113 11.75 5.70 22.70
C PRO A 113 11.81 6.96 21.83
N CYS A 114 10.87 7.09 20.95
CA CYS A 114 10.69 8.30 20.16
C CYS A 114 9.96 9.32 21.03
N ASN A 115 10.47 10.53 21.15
CA ASN A 115 9.75 11.61 21.80
C ASN A 115 8.60 12.09 20.92
N TYR A 116 7.51 12.54 21.52
CA TYR A 116 6.30 12.95 20.84
C TYR A 116 6.52 14.02 19.74
N HIS A 117 7.57 14.82 19.85
CA HIS A 117 7.95 15.83 18.87
C HIS A 117 8.79 15.31 17.68
N ASP A 118 9.47 14.16 17.85
CA ASP A 118 10.23 13.50 16.77
C ASP A 118 9.35 12.52 15.98
N ASP A 119 8.11 12.30 16.42
CA ASP A 119 7.26 11.17 16.08
C ASP A 119 6.21 11.44 14.99
N LEU A 120 6.38 12.49 14.20
CA LEU A 120 5.46 12.75 13.09
C LEU A 120 5.26 11.52 12.19
N LEU A 121 6.30 10.69 12.05
CA LEU A 121 6.24 9.49 11.21
C LEU A 121 5.55 8.31 11.90
N LYS A 122 5.84 8.06 13.19
CA LYS A 122 5.20 6.97 13.94
C LYS A 122 3.70 7.26 14.13
N ILE A 123 3.39 8.49 14.50
CA ILE A 123 2.00 8.94 14.64
C ILE A 123 1.30 8.92 13.28
N HIS A 124 1.95 9.40 12.23
CA HIS A 124 1.35 9.40 10.89
C HIS A 124 1.12 7.99 10.38
N LEU A 125 2.06 7.08 10.55
CA LEU A 125 1.93 5.68 10.16
C LEU A 125 0.86 4.95 10.99
N LEU A 126 0.85 5.15 12.32
CA LEU A 126 -0.17 4.58 13.22
C LEU A 126 -1.54 5.19 12.95
N MET A 127 -1.67 6.50 12.83
CA MET A 127 -2.94 7.16 12.52
C MET A 127 -3.44 6.84 11.11
N GLU A 128 -2.54 6.65 10.15
CA GLU A 128 -2.93 6.22 8.82
C GLU A 128 -3.35 4.75 8.79
N LEU A 129 -2.71 3.90 9.58
CA LEU A 129 -3.12 2.52 9.82
C LEU A 129 -4.47 2.47 10.55
N GLU A 130 -4.65 3.24 11.61
CA GLU A 130 -5.92 3.35 12.35
C GLU A 130 -7.04 3.85 11.46
N ARG A 131 -6.82 4.92 10.70
CA ARG A 131 -7.79 5.47 9.76
C ARG A 131 -8.14 4.49 8.63
N LYS A 132 -7.15 3.76 8.10
CA LYS A 132 -7.39 2.70 7.12
C LYS A 132 -8.15 1.53 7.74
N MET A 133 -7.89 1.21 9.00
CA MET A 133 -8.61 0.15 9.73
C MET A 133 -10.04 0.55 10.05
N GLU A 134 -10.31 1.80 10.47
CA GLU A 134 -11.66 2.34 10.67
C GLU A 134 -12.46 2.30 9.37
N PHE A 135 -11.89 2.78 8.27
CA PHE A 135 -12.54 2.74 6.96
C PHE A 135 -12.89 1.32 6.50
N LEU A 136 -12.03 0.33 6.80
CA LEU A 136 -12.31 -1.07 6.49
C LEU A 136 -13.35 -1.71 7.42
N SER A 137 -13.51 -1.20 8.65
CA SER A 137 -14.50 -1.70 9.61
C SER A 137 -15.90 -1.14 9.38
N GLU A 138 -16.02 0.01 8.71
CA GLU A 138 -17.30 0.68 8.41
C GLU A 138 -17.84 0.36 7.02
N SER A 139 -17.12 -0.43 6.23
CA SER A 139 -17.61 -0.87 4.91
C SER A 139 -18.52 -2.09 5.09
N PRO A 140 -19.79 -1.99 4.71
CA PRO A 140 -20.78 -3.07 4.86
C PRO A 140 -20.46 -4.26 3.98
#